data_cd34c861c83d07289c54b4ecd59af774
#
_entry.id   cd34c861c83d07289c54b4ecd59af774
#
_cell.length_a   1.000
_cell.length_b   1.000
_cell.length_c   1.000
_cell.angle_alpha   90.00
_cell.angle_beta   90.00
_cell.angle_gamma   90.00
#
_symmetry.space_group_name_H-M   'P 1'
#
loop_
_entity.id
_entity.type
_entity.pdbx_description
1 polymer ?
#
loop_
_entity_poly.entity_id
_entity_poly.type
_entity_poly.pdbx_seq_one_letter_code
_entity_poly.pdbx_strand_id
1 'polypeptide(L)'
;ASYFRTMAKGQNYGLSARGLAINTAESGPEEFPIFKKFWVERPAKDADSVRIYALLDSESVSGAYSFTVSPKADETLVRVNAVLFPRKDIAKPGIAPLTSMFLYGENTKSAFDDYRPEVHDSDGLLAVNGNGEKIWRPLDNSKHLRLSSFVDDGPKGFGLMQRDRNPRDYLDPEAMYE
;
A
#
# COMPACT_ATOMS: atom_id res chain seq x y z
N ALA A 1 4.31 -8.31 -2.62
CA ALA A 1 2.95 -8.78 -2.90
C ALA A 1 2.51 -8.35 -4.29
N SER A 2 1.70 -9.18 -4.95
CA SER A 2 1.05 -8.79 -6.22
C SER A 2 0.15 -7.57 -6.01
N TYR A 3 0.11 -6.68 -6.99
CA TYR A 3 -0.65 -5.44 -6.89
C TYR A 3 -1.12 -4.92 -8.25
N PHE A 4 -2.09 -4.01 -8.22
CA PHE A 4 -2.43 -3.13 -9.33
C PHE A 4 -2.76 -1.74 -8.81
N ARG A 5 -2.72 -0.76 -9.70
CA ARG A 5 -3.08 0.62 -9.41
C ARG A 5 -4.18 1.09 -10.32
N THR A 6 -5.00 1.98 -9.79
CA THR A 6 -6.01 2.69 -10.54
C THR A 6 -5.98 4.15 -10.12
N MET A 7 -6.18 5.04 -11.08
CA MET A 7 -6.26 6.48 -10.84
C MET A 7 -7.48 7.01 -11.56
N ALA A 8 -8.21 7.92 -10.94
CA ALA A 8 -9.26 8.67 -11.61
C ALA A 8 -8.66 9.77 -12.48
N LYS A 9 -9.45 10.28 -13.42
CA LYS A 9 -9.02 11.36 -14.30
C LYS A 9 -8.60 12.60 -13.49
N GLY A 10 -7.41 13.08 -13.74
CA GLY A 10 -6.83 14.26 -13.08
C GLY A 10 -6.24 13.99 -11.69
N GLN A 11 -6.18 12.73 -11.28
CA GLN A 11 -5.46 12.32 -10.08
C GLN A 11 -4.03 11.87 -10.43
N ASN A 12 -3.13 12.15 -9.51
CA ASN A 12 -1.77 11.69 -9.57
C ASN A 12 -1.65 10.31 -8.91
N TYR A 13 -0.44 9.82 -8.87
CA TYR A 13 -0.02 8.57 -8.31
C TYR A 13 -0.52 8.35 -6.87
N GLY A 14 -0.80 7.11 -6.50
CA GLY A 14 -1.28 6.75 -5.17
C GLY A 14 -0.94 5.31 -4.78
N LEU A 15 -1.51 4.86 -3.66
CA LEU A 15 -1.30 3.53 -3.15
C LEU A 15 -1.90 2.47 -4.08
N SER A 16 -1.21 1.32 -4.15
CA SER A 16 -1.66 0.17 -4.93
C SER A 16 -2.64 -0.69 -4.12
N ALA A 17 -3.63 -1.29 -4.80
CA ALA A 17 -4.37 -2.41 -4.23
C ALA A 17 -3.49 -3.66 -4.26
N ARG A 18 -3.30 -4.33 -3.12
CA ARG A 18 -2.34 -5.41 -2.95
C ARG A 18 -3.00 -6.70 -2.50
N GLY A 19 -2.33 -7.81 -2.80
CA GLY A 19 -2.69 -9.13 -2.30
C GLY A 19 -2.13 -9.37 -0.90
N LEU A 20 -1.65 -10.60 -0.68
CA LEU A 20 -1.16 -11.08 0.61
C LEU A 20 0.38 -11.13 0.62
N ALA A 21 0.97 -11.02 1.81
CA ALA A 21 2.35 -11.32 2.08
C ALA A 21 2.43 -12.34 3.22
N ILE A 22 3.41 -13.23 3.20
CA ILE A 22 3.58 -14.27 4.21
C ILE A 22 5.02 -14.23 4.72
N ASN A 23 5.17 -14.28 6.04
CA ASN A 23 6.47 -14.26 6.74
C ASN A 23 7.36 -13.07 6.38
N THR A 24 6.77 -11.92 6.09
CA THR A 24 7.51 -10.69 5.78
C THR A 24 8.29 -10.21 7.00
N ALA A 25 9.57 -9.86 6.77
CA ALA A 25 10.51 -9.41 7.79
C ALA A 25 10.80 -10.45 8.90
N GLU A 26 10.65 -11.73 8.60
CA GLU A 26 11.09 -12.83 9.44
C GLU A 26 12.47 -13.35 9.00
N SER A 27 13.10 -14.19 9.83
CA SER A 27 14.43 -14.77 9.54
C SER A 27 14.42 -15.83 8.42
N GLY A 28 13.24 -16.29 8.01
CA GLY A 28 13.02 -17.29 6.98
C GLY A 28 12.67 -16.67 5.62
N PRO A 29 12.36 -17.51 4.62
CA PRO A 29 11.96 -17.03 3.31
C PRO A 29 10.58 -16.36 3.35
N GLU A 30 10.47 -15.22 2.69
CA GLU A 30 9.21 -14.55 2.44
C GLU A 30 8.44 -15.24 1.31
N GLU A 31 7.12 -15.28 1.40
CA GLU A 31 6.25 -15.76 0.34
C GLU A 31 5.26 -14.66 -0.07
N PHE A 32 5.27 -14.35 -1.36
CA PHE A 32 4.36 -13.36 -1.93
C PHE A 32 3.40 -14.03 -2.90
N PRO A 33 2.20 -14.40 -2.45
CA PRO A 33 1.17 -14.95 -3.32
C PRO A 33 0.89 -14.03 -4.51
N ILE A 34 0.67 -14.60 -5.69
CA ILE A 34 0.48 -13.84 -6.93
C ILE A 34 -0.95 -13.96 -7.45
N PHE A 35 -1.44 -12.91 -8.10
CA PHE A 35 -2.69 -12.98 -8.82
C PHE A 35 -2.50 -13.72 -10.14
N LYS A 36 -3.11 -14.90 -10.25
CA LYS A 36 -3.03 -15.77 -11.43
C LYS A 36 -4.01 -15.38 -12.52
N LYS A 37 -5.18 -14.88 -12.15
CA LYS A 37 -6.25 -14.50 -13.07
C LYS A 37 -7.02 -13.31 -12.55
N PHE A 38 -7.51 -12.49 -13.47
CA PHE A 38 -8.42 -11.39 -13.20
C PHE A 38 -9.67 -11.51 -14.05
N TRP A 39 -10.79 -11.09 -13.50
CA TRP A 39 -12.05 -10.92 -14.20
C TRP A 39 -12.56 -9.51 -13.91
N VAL A 40 -12.79 -8.75 -14.96
CA VAL A 40 -13.36 -7.39 -14.85
C VAL A 40 -14.83 -7.48 -15.20
N GLU A 41 -15.68 -7.14 -14.25
CA GLU A 41 -17.12 -7.06 -14.48
C GLU A 41 -17.43 -5.85 -15.37
N ARG A 42 -18.18 -6.06 -16.44
CA ARG A 42 -18.61 -4.95 -17.29
C ARG A 42 -19.56 -4.05 -16.51
N PRO A 43 -19.21 -2.80 -16.23
CA PRO A 43 -20.09 -1.91 -15.47
C PRO A 43 -21.33 -1.52 -16.29
N ALA A 44 -22.43 -1.21 -15.61
CA ALA A 44 -23.59 -0.58 -16.24
C ALA A 44 -23.20 0.81 -16.78
N LYS A 45 -24.01 1.34 -17.73
CA LYS A 45 -23.68 2.60 -18.41
C LYS A 45 -23.48 3.78 -17.44
N ASP A 46 -24.24 3.82 -16.36
CA ASP A 46 -24.23 4.90 -15.37
C ASP A 46 -23.58 4.46 -14.02
N ALA A 47 -22.78 3.40 -14.06
CA ALA A 47 -22.08 2.93 -12.86
C ALA A 47 -20.98 3.91 -12.46
N ASP A 48 -20.86 4.18 -11.17
CA ASP A 48 -19.82 4.99 -10.55
C ASP A 48 -18.61 4.16 -10.08
N SER A 49 -18.66 2.87 -10.31
CA SER A 49 -17.62 1.93 -9.86
C SER A 49 -17.48 0.75 -10.82
N VAL A 50 -16.33 0.11 -10.77
CA VAL A 50 -16.05 -1.14 -11.46
C VAL A 50 -15.62 -2.21 -10.47
N ARG A 51 -16.05 -3.45 -10.69
CA ARG A 51 -15.65 -4.59 -9.88
C ARG A 51 -14.66 -5.47 -10.62
N ILE A 52 -13.59 -5.81 -9.92
CA ILE A 52 -12.53 -6.69 -10.40
C ILE A 52 -12.43 -7.87 -9.45
N TYR A 53 -12.51 -9.07 -9.95
CA TYR A 53 -12.22 -10.28 -9.20
C TYR A 53 -10.82 -10.77 -9.52
N ALA A 54 -10.16 -11.36 -8.55
CA ALA A 54 -8.83 -11.93 -8.75
C ALA A 54 -8.67 -13.26 -8.01
N LEU A 55 -8.02 -14.20 -8.67
CA LEU A 55 -7.57 -15.45 -8.06
C LEU A 55 -6.12 -15.28 -7.62
N LEU A 56 -5.90 -15.29 -6.31
CA LEU A 56 -4.58 -15.33 -5.69
C LEU A 56 -4.15 -16.77 -5.50
N ASP A 57 -2.85 -17.05 -5.70
CA ASP A 57 -2.31 -18.40 -5.54
C ASP A 57 -0.84 -18.37 -5.14
N SER A 58 -0.46 -19.31 -4.27
CA SER A 58 0.90 -19.61 -3.87
C SER A 58 1.00 -21.01 -3.26
N GLU A 59 2.18 -21.38 -2.78
CA GLU A 59 2.39 -22.67 -2.12
C GLU A 59 1.52 -22.83 -0.86
N SER A 60 1.46 -21.80 -0.02
CA SER A 60 0.79 -21.85 1.30
C SER A 60 -0.70 -21.54 1.27
N VAL A 61 -1.18 -20.81 0.26
CA VAL A 61 -2.55 -20.29 0.25
C VAL A 61 -3.06 -20.02 -1.15
N SER A 62 -4.34 -20.23 -1.35
CA SER A 62 -5.09 -19.63 -2.45
C SER A 62 -6.09 -18.62 -1.92
N GLY A 63 -6.57 -17.70 -2.77
CA GLY A 63 -7.48 -16.65 -2.33
C GLY A 63 -8.39 -16.15 -3.44
N ALA A 64 -9.64 -15.88 -3.08
CA ALA A 64 -10.60 -15.18 -3.92
C ALA A 64 -10.70 -13.73 -3.47
N TYR A 65 -10.31 -12.81 -4.33
CA TYR A 65 -10.36 -11.37 -4.08
C TYR A 65 -11.44 -10.69 -4.89
N SER A 66 -12.07 -9.69 -4.33
CA SER A 66 -12.86 -8.73 -5.09
C SER A 66 -12.45 -7.30 -4.72
N PHE A 67 -12.26 -6.48 -5.74
CA PHE A 67 -11.92 -5.07 -5.63
C PHE A 67 -13.04 -4.26 -6.25
N THR A 68 -13.70 -3.41 -5.46
CA THR A 68 -14.63 -2.42 -5.99
C THR A 68 -13.90 -1.09 -6.07
N VAL A 69 -13.65 -0.64 -7.28
CA VAL A 69 -12.94 0.60 -7.58
C VAL A 69 -13.95 1.69 -7.84
N SER A 70 -13.94 2.74 -7.04
CA SER A 70 -14.83 3.90 -7.13
C SER A 70 -13.97 5.16 -7.32
N PRO A 71 -13.76 5.62 -8.56
CA PRO A 71 -13.08 6.87 -8.84
C PRO A 71 -13.99 8.05 -8.47
N LYS A 72 -13.46 8.99 -7.71
CA LYS A 72 -14.12 10.24 -7.36
C LYS A 72 -13.30 11.43 -7.84
N ALA A 73 -13.78 12.65 -7.62
CA ALA A 73 -13.12 13.85 -8.13
C ALA A 73 -11.71 14.06 -7.52
N ASP A 74 -11.56 13.74 -6.23
CA ASP A 74 -10.39 14.05 -5.41
C ASP A 74 -9.73 12.81 -4.80
N GLU A 75 -10.35 11.64 -4.96
CA GLU A 75 -9.82 10.37 -4.45
C GLU A 75 -10.19 9.19 -5.35
N THR A 76 -9.45 8.11 -5.27
CA THR A 76 -9.85 6.79 -5.78
C THR A 76 -9.99 5.82 -4.63
N LEU A 77 -11.22 5.40 -4.35
CA LEU A 77 -11.49 4.43 -3.29
C LEU A 77 -11.47 3.01 -3.87
N VAL A 78 -10.71 2.13 -3.25
CA VAL A 78 -10.71 0.70 -3.57
C VAL A 78 -11.15 -0.09 -2.34
N ARG A 79 -12.34 -0.68 -2.40
CA ARG A 79 -12.81 -1.61 -1.36
C ARG A 79 -12.33 -3.01 -1.70
N VAL A 80 -11.64 -3.64 -0.77
CA VAL A 80 -11.07 -4.98 -0.95
C VAL A 80 -11.80 -5.97 -0.04
N ASN A 81 -12.24 -7.08 -0.63
CA ASN A 81 -12.69 -8.26 0.11
C ASN A 81 -11.85 -9.46 -0.33
N ALA A 82 -11.50 -10.31 0.62
CA ALA A 82 -10.72 -11.50 0.35
C ALA A 82 -11.26 -12.68 1.16
N VAL A 83 -11.30 -13.84 0.51
CA VAL A 83 -11.53 -15.13 1.15
C VAL A 83 -10.28 -15.97 0.90
N LEU A 84 -9.61 -16.36 1.98
CA LEU A 84 -8.34 -17.09 1.92
C LEU A 84 -8.58 -18.56 2.25
N PHE A 85 -7.91 -19.43 1.51
CA PHE A 85 -7.94 -20.89 1.66
C PHE A 85 -6.53 -21.40 1.92
N PRO A 86 -6.10 -21.47 3.21
CA PRO A 86 -4.78 -22.01 3.57
C PRO A 86 -4.64 -23.47 3.14
N ARG A 87 -3.46 -23.82 2.62
CA ARG A 87 -3.08 -25.21 2.28
C ARG A 87 -2.23 -25.85 3.35
N LYS A 88 -1.64 -25.04 4.19
CA LYS A 88 -0.82 -25.42 5.34
C LYS A 88 -0.89 -24.33 6.40
N ASP A 89 -0.36 -24.58 7.59
CA ASP A 89 -0.27 -23.58 8.64
C ASP A 89 0.59 -22.39 8.18
N ILE A 90 0.09 -21.19 8.45
CA ILE A 90 0.76 -19.92 8.14
C ILE A 90 1.03 -19.21 9.47
N ALA A 91 2.30 -19.13 9.83
CA ALA A 91 2.69 -18.53 11.11
C ALA A 91 2.43 -17.02 11.16
N LYS A 92 2.70 -16.31 10.04
CA LYS A 92 2.57 -14.85 9.99
C LYS A 92 1.97 -14.39 8.65
N PRO A 93 0.63 -14.35 8.55
CA PRO A 93 -0.03 -13.78 7.39
C PRO A 93 0.02 -12.25 7.45
N GLY A 94 0.47 -11.60 6.39
CA GLY A 94 0.47 -10.15 6.22
C GLY A 94 -0.71 -9.70 5.36
N ILE A 95 -1.69 -9.07 5.97
CA ILE A 95 -2.89 -8.56 5.31
C ILE A 95 -2.72 -7.08 5.00
N ALA A 96 -3.16 -6.66 3.81
CA ALA A 96 -3.06 -5.28 3.33
C ALA A 96 -1.62 -4.72 3.41
N PRO A 97 -0.63 -5.40 2.84
CA PRO A 97 0.75 -4.95 2.87
C PRO A 97 0.90 -3.62 2.13
N LEU A 98 1.64 -2.71 2.73
CA LEU A 98 1.97 -1.41 2.15
C LEU A 98 3.48 -1.35 1.86
N THR A 99 3.85 -0.53 0.90
CA THR A 99 5.25 -0.21 0.62
C THR A 99 5.36 1.27 0.28
N SER A 100 6.51 1.83 0.60
CA SER A 100 6.83 3.22 0.31
C SER A 100 8.34 3.32 0.10
N MET A 101 8.75 4.06 -0.91
CA MET A 101 10.14 4.43 -1.08
C MET A 101 10.41 5.69 -0.24
N PHE A 102 11.54 5.73 0.44
CA PHE A 102 12.03 6.91 1.15
C PHE A 102 13.54 6.98 1.01
N LEU A 103 14.02 7.99 0.30
CA LEU A 103 15.45 8.23 0.13
C LEU A 103 15.93 9.33 1.07
N TYR A 104 15.28 10.48 1.09
CA TYR A 104 15.45 11.55 2.04
C TYR A 104 14.22 12.48 2.03
N GLY A 105 14.11 13.33 3.05
CA GLY A 105 13.03 14.27 3.24
C GLY A 105 13.33 15.25 4.35
N GLU A 106 12.33 15.95 4.87
CA GLU A 106 12.51 17.01 5.88
C GLU A 106 13.27 16.56 7.14
N ASN A 107 13.05 15.31 7.59
CA ASN A 107 13.66 14.76 8.80
C ASN A 107 14.95 13.96 8.53
N THR A 108 15.33 13.76 7.28
CA THR A 108 16.57 13.08 6.89
C THR A 108 17.14 13.73 5.65
N LYS A 109 18.23 14.44 5.80
CA LYS A 109 18.88 15.12 4.68
C LYS A 109 19.51 14.16 3.70
N SER A 110 19.58 14.56 2.42
CA SER A 110 20.34 13.85 1.41
C SER A 110 21.81 13.66 1.82
N ALA A 111 22.34 12.47 1.55
CA ALA A 111 23.76 12.18 1.72
C ALA A 111 24.61 12.54 0.49
N PHE A 112 23.98 13.01 -0.58
CA PHE A 112 24.59 13.40 -1.85
C PHE A 112 23.97 14.69 -2.37
N ASP A 113 24.60 15.29 -3.37
CA ASP A 113 24.11 16.52 -3.99
C ASP A 113 22.90 16.25 -4.87
N ASP A 114 21.76 16.82 -4.50
CA ASP A 114 20.51 16.77 -5.25
C ASP A 114 19.74 18.08 -5.00
N TYR A 115 19.22 18.68 -6.06
CA TYR A 115 18.49 19.94 -5.99
C TYR A 115 17.08 19.80 -5.41
N ARG A 116 16.53 18.58 -5.41
CA ARG A 116 15.21 18.32 -4.88
C ARG A 116 15.23 18.41 -3.35
N PRO A 117 14.20 18.98 -2.70
CA PRO A 117 14.16 19.09 -1.24
C PRO A 117 13.92 17.74 -0.57
N GLU A 118 13.22 16.86 -1.25
CA GLU A 118 12.82 15.55 -0.75
C GLU A 118 12.58 14.56 -1.90
N VAL A 119 12.84 13.29 -1.64
CA VAL A 119 12.61 12.18 -2.58
C VAL A 119 12.03 10.99 -1.81
N HIS A 120 10.72 10.87 -1.87
CA HIS A 120 9.99 9.78 -1.20
C HIS A 120 8.55 9.68 -1.70
N ASP A 121 7.93 8.51 -1.49
CA ASP A 121 6.50 8.30 -1.79
C ASP A 121 5.61 8.80 -0.64
N SER A 122 6.04 8.58 0.61
CA SER A 122 5.29 9.01 1.79
C SER A 122 6.23 9.41 2.93
N ASP A 123 5.72 10.23 3.86
CA ASP A 123 6.46 10.73 5.03
C ASP A 123 6.42 9.80 6.21
N GLY A 124 5.42 8.95 6.31
CA GLY A 124 5.32 8.07 7.45
C GLY A 124 4.07 7.20 7.51
N LEU A 125 4.04 6.37 8.52
CA LEU A 125 2.94 5.51 8.88
C LEU A 125 2.06 6.17 9.93
N LEU A 126 0.77 6.29 9.63
CA LEU A 126 -0.28 6.54 10.61
C LEU A 126 -0.98 5.22 10.93
N ALA A 127 -1.08 4.88 12.21
CA ALA A 127 -1.88 3.76 12.70
C ALA A 127 -2.89 4.25 13.72
N VAL A 128 -4.08 3.65 13.71
CA VAL A 128 -5.15 3.90 14.69
C VAL A 128 -5.44 2.57 15.37
N ASN A 129 -5.09 2.47 16.64
CA ASN A 129 -5.26 1.26 17.43
C ASN A 129 -6.72 1.04 17.89
N GLY A 130 -6.99 -0.09 18.53
CA GLY A 130 -8.32 -0.48 18.96
C GLY A 130 -9.00 0.50 19.93
N ASN A 131 -8.26 1.20 20.76
CA ASN A 131 -8.79 2.22 21.68
C ASN A 131 -8.97 3.60 21.03
N GLY A 132 -8.49 3.78 19.78
CA GLY A 132 -8.62 5.03 19.03
C GLY A 132 -7.41 5.96 19.13
N GLU A 133 -6.34 5.54 19.80
CA GLU A 133 -5.09 6.28 19.79
C GLU A 133 -4.48 6.32 18.38
N LYS A 134 -3.95 7.47 17.99
CA LYS A 134 -3.27 7.68 16.72
C LYS A 134 -1.77 7.65 16.94
N ILE A 135 -1.11 6.72 16.28
CA ILE A 135 0.33 6.53 16.34
C ILE A 135 0.93 7.00 15.03
N TRP A 136 1.83 7.97 15.08
CA TRP A 136 2.59 8.45 13.94
C TRP A 136 4.04 7.95 14.01
N ARG A 137 4.51 7.35 12.91
CA ARG A 137 5.90 6.93 12.74
C ARG A 137 6.45 7.54 11.46
N PRO A 138 7.25 8.61 11.56
CA PRO A 138 7.90 9.19 10.39
C PRO A 138 8.89 8.18 9.80
N LEU A 139 8.98 8.18 8.48
CA LEU A 139 10.04 7.47 7.77
C LEU A 139 11.35 8.24 7.91
N ASP A 140 12.44 7.51 8.00
CA ASP A 140 13.79 8.02 7.91
C ASP A 140 14.68 7.01 7.19
N ASN A 141 15.78 7.46 6.64
CA ASN A 141 16.79 6.61 6.04
C ASN A 141 17.91 6.33 7.06
N SER A 142 17.63 5.46 8.00
CA SER A 142 18.58 5.13 9.06
C SER A 142 19.72 4.22 8.55
N LYS A 143 20.89 4.30 9.22
CA LYS A 143 22.05 3.45 8.88
C LYS A 143 21.82 1.95 9.12
N HIS A 144 20.85 1.60 9.93
CA HIS A 144 20.54 0.21 10.30
C HIS A 144 19.05 -0.04 10.05
N LEU A 145 18.74 -1.28 9.68
CA LEU A 145 17.36 -1.74 9.57
C LEU A 145 16.63 -1.52 10.90
N ARG A 146 15.47 -0.88 10.84
CA ARG A 146 14.57 -0.70 11.97
C ARG A 146 13.29 -1.45 11.72
N LEU A 147 12.87 -2.23 12.69
CA LEU A 147 11.57 -2.89 12.72
C LEU A 147 10.76 -2.37 13.90
N SER A 148 9.49 -2.14 13.67
CA SER A 148 8.54 -1.78 14.73
C SER A 148 7.31 -2.63 14.61
N SER A 149 6.84 -3.15 15.74
CA SER A 149 5.61 -3.93 15.83
C SER A 149 4.72 -3.32 16.91
N PHE A 150 3.43 -3.24 16.61
CA PHE A 150 2.40 -2.77 17.53
C PHE A 150 1.40 -3.91 17.70
N VAL A 151 1.38 -4.50 18.90
CA VAL A 151 0.39 -5.54 19.22
C VAL A 151 -0.91 -4.85 19.61
N ASP A 152 -2.00 -5.24 18.97
CA ASP A 152 -3.32 -4.64 19.19
C ASP A 152 -4.40 -5.66 18.83
N ASP A 153 -5.39 -5.83 19.70
CA ASP A 153 -6.46 -6.80 19.52
C ASP A 153 -7.52 -6.38 18.49
N GLY A 154 -7.55 -5.10 18.14
CA GLY A 154 -8.55 -4.58 17.19
C GLY A 154 -8.14 -3.28 16.50
N PRO A 155 -7.07 -3.28 15.69
CA PRO A 155 -6.62 -2.09 14.99
C PRO A 155 -7.73 -1.55 14.08
N LYS A 156 -8.01 -0.24 14.18
CA LYS A 156 -9.05 0.42 13.40
C LYS A 156 -8.59 0.82 12.01
N GLY A 157 -7.29 1.04 11.84
CA GLY A 157 -6.75 1.37 10.55
C GLY A 157 -5.27 1.72 10.59
N PHE A 158 -4.67 1.70 9.41
CA PHE A 158 -3.31 2.16 9.21
C PHE A 158 -3.12 2.61 7.77
N GLY A 159 -2.15 3.44 7.52
CA GLY A 159 -1.85 3.90 6.17
C GLY A 159 -0.55 4.67 6.09
N LEU A 160 -0.02 4.73 4.88
CA LEU A 160 1.08 5.61 4.53
C LEU A 160 0.52 6.98 4.18
N MET A 161 1.12 8.01 4.73
CA MET A 161 0.64 9.40 4.61
C MET A 161 1.72 10.28 3.99
N GLN A 162 1.30 11.14 3.08
CA GLN A 162 2.08 12.28 2.62
C GLN A 162 1.69 13.52 3.44
N ARG A 163 2.65 14.32 3.83
CA ARG A 163 2.45 15.64 4.44
C ARG A 163 2.30 16.69 3.37
N ASP A 164 3.27 16.78 2.47
CA ASP A 164 3.21 17.62 1.30
C ASP A 164 2.54 16.87 0.15
N ARG A 165 1.40 17.40 -0.31
CA ARG A 165 0.57 16.76 -1.34
C ARG A 165 0.52 17.57 -2.64
N ASN A 166 1.28 18.64 -2.73
CA ASN A 166 1.45 19.37 -3.96
C ASN A 166 2.70 18.84 -4.68
N PRO A 167 2.59 18.24 -5.86
CA PRO A 167 3.75 17.69 -6.58
C PRO A 167 4.86 18.70 -6.84
N ARG A 168 4.54 19.99 -6.86
CA ARG A 168 5.53 21.07 -7.05
C ARG A 168 6.48 21.22 -5.87
N ASP A 169 6.11 20.80 -4.67
CA ASP A 169 6.95 20.91 -3.48
C ASP A 169 8.13 19.94 -3.56
N TYR A 170 7.98 18.84 -4.31
CA TYR A 170 9.05 17.86 -4.54
C TYR A 170 10.09 18.31 -5.57
N LEU A 171 9.82 19.33 -6.38
CA LEU A 171 10.67 19.80 -7.47
C LEU A 171 11.13 18.68 -8.42
N ASP A 172 10.33 17.64 -8.54
CA ASP A 172 10.60 16.50 -9.41
C ASP A 172 9.75 16.60 -10.70
N PRO A 173 10.34 17.01 -11.84
CA PRO A 173 9.60 17.13 -13.08
C PRO A 173 9.01 15.80 -13.58
N GLU A 174 9.67 14.67 -13.30
CA GLU A 174 9.18 13.36 -13.73
C GLU A 174 7.90 12.98 -12.98
N ALA A 175 7.85 13.23 -11.68
CA ALA A 175 6.65 12.98 -10.88
C ALA A 175 5.45 13.89 -11.23
N MET A 176 5.67 14.94 -12.02
CA MET A 176 4.58 15.83 -12.48
C MET A 176 3.85 15.31 -13.72
N TYR A 177 4.40 14.30 -14.40
CA TYR A 177 3.85 13.74 -15.65
C TYR A 177 3.27 12.33 -15.47
N GLU A 178 3.46 11.71 -14.30
CA GLU A 178 2.95 10.38 -13.95
C GLU A 178 1.55 10.42 -13.25
#